data_01862f622e1c1a7840ddd729df15092d
#
_entry.id   01862f622e1c1a7840ddd729df15092d
#
_cell.length_a   1.000
_cell.length_b   1.000
_cell.length_c   1.000
_cell.angle_alpha   90.00
_cell.angle_beta   90.00
_cell.angle_gamma   90.00
#
_symmetry.space_group_name_H-M   'P 1'
#
loop_
_entity.id
_entity.type
_entity.pdbx_description
1 polymer ?
#
loop_
_entity_poly.entity_id
_entity_poly.type
_entity_poly.pdbx_seq_one_letter_code
_entity_poly.pdbx_strand_id
1 'polypeptide(L)'
;MYKFLVTGGSGFIGSHVCESILKNFRVKKLIIFDKLTYASSLSYIKDLLKLNNVVFIKDDILNLLNYKKKIRNFDFAINLAAESHVDKSFKNSIEFTKTNTLGAHIFMQTAIECNIRRIMHVSTDEVYGESEDKNKIETDRLNPTNPYSASKAAAEILINSYKFFNKKKIIIIRGNNIYGTRQYPEKLIPSCIFNLIKDKKIKIHGNGKNIRCFLSVLDFADGIILLLKKNINGIFNIGNNKYFRNIDISKKICKLMKKDPKKYISFIEDRPFNDSKYSINSNKIKKLGWKVKRNLENDLPNIIDWYKKNISLFKI
;
A
#
# COMPACT_ATOMS: atom_id res chain seq x y z
N MET A 1 -26.54 -5.21 -5.32
CA MET A 1 -25.33 -4.81 -6.05
C MET A 1 -24.76 -3.54 -5.42
N TYR A 2 -23.40 -3.43 -5.31
CA TYR A 2 -22.71 -2.39 -4.56
C TYR A 2 -21.99 -1.40 -5.47
N LYS A 3 -21.83 -0.15 -4.98
CA LYS A 3 -21.07 0.91 -5.64
C LYS A 3 -19.79 1.19 -4.84
N PHE A 4 -18.66 1.23 -5.52
CA PHE A 4 -17.33 1.44 -4.91
C PHE A 4 -16.63 2.67 -5.49
N LEU A 5 -15.99 3.46 -4.62
CA LEU A 5 -14.97 4.44 -4.97
C LEU A 5 -13.62 3.92 -4.45
N VAL A 6 -12.60 3.86 -5.33
CA VAL A 6 -11.24 3.52 -4.95
C VAL A 6 -10.31 4.61 -5.45
N THR A 7 -9.71 5.38 -4.53
CA THR A 7 -8.65 6.34 -4.87
C THR A 7 -7.28 5.65 -4.84
N GLY A 8 -6.38 6.02 -5.76
CA GLY A 8 -5.11 5.30 -5.95
C GLY A 8 -5.27 3.91 -6.59
N GLY A 9 -6.40 3.68 -7.28
CA GLY A 9 -6.76 2.37 -7.79
C GLY A 9 -5.97 1.88 -8.99
N SER A 10 -5.18 2.75 -9.66
CA SER A 10 -4.26 2.38 -10.75
C SER A 10 -2.83 2.11 -10.25
N GLY A 11 -2.58 2.28 -8.94
CA GLY A 11 -1.31 1.96 -8.30
C GLY A 11 -1.15 0.46 -8.03
N PHE A 12 -0.01 0.09 -7.45
CA PHE A 12 0.34 -1.29 -7.11
C PHE A 12 -0.76 -1.98 -6.27
N ILE A 13 -1.00 -1.51 -5.06
CA ILE A 13 -1.99 -2.13 -4.15
C ILE A 13 -3.41 -1.93 -4.69
N GLY A 14 -3.72 -0.72 -5.17
CA GLY A 14 -5.04 -0.35 -5.64
C GLY A 14 -5.56 -1.21 -6.78
N SER A 15 -4.73 -1.55 -7.76
CA SER A 15 -5.12 -2.41 -8.87
C SER A 15 -5.50 -3.83 -8.44
N HIS A 16 -4.76 -4.42 -7.48
CA HIS A 16 -5.10 -5.73 -6.91
C HIS A 16 -6.37 -5.68 -6.05
N VAL A 17 -6.58 -4.57 -5.31
CA VAL A 17 -7.81 -4.37 -4.54
C VAL A 17 -9.03 -4.23 -5.45
N CYS A 18 -8.92 -3.48 -6.56
CA CYS A 18 -10.00 -3.36 -7.54
C CYS A 18 -10.37 -4.71 -8.16
N GLU A 19 -9.37 -5.54 -8.55
CA GLU A 19 -9.60 -6.91 -9.02
C GLU A 19 -10.30 -7.76 -7.95
N SER A 20 -9.85 -7.66 -6.70
CA SER A 20 -10.42 -8.42 -5.59
C SER A 20 -11.87 -7.99 -5.27
N ILE A 21 -12.20 -6.69 -5.41
CA ILE A 21 -13.57 -6.19 -5.27
C ILE A 21 -14.48 -6.84 -6.32
N LEU A 22 -14.08 -6.81 -7.60
CA LEU A 22 -14.88 -7.37 -8.69
C LEU A 22 -15.09 -8.89 -8.55
N LYS A 23 -14.10 -9.61 -8.02
CA LYS A 23 -14.21 -11.06 -7.74
C LYS A 23 -15.12 -11.41 -6.57
N ASN A 24 -15.22 -10.53 -5.57
CA ASN A 24 -15.85 -10.85 -4.28
C ASN A 24 -17.21 -10.20 -4.04
N PHE A 25 -17.60 -9.23 -4.86
CA PHE A 25 -18.86 -8.50 -4.71
C PHE A 25 -19.63 -8.43 -6.03
N ARG A 26 -20.96 -8.39 -5.93
CA ARG A 26 -21.82 -8.00 -7.06
C ARG A 26 -21.75 -6.49 -7.25
N VAL A 27 -20.84 -6.03 -8.11
CA VAL A 27 -20.52 -4.61 -8.30
C VAL A 27 -21.51 -4.00 -9.32
N LYS A 28 -22.24 -2.97 -8.89
CA LYS A 28 -23.08 -2.12 -9.75
C LYS A 28 -22.23 -1.07 -10.46
N LYS A 29 -21.26 -0.47 -9.74
CA LYS A 29 -20.35 0.54 -10.27
C LYS A 29 -19.07 0.56 -9.44
N LEU A 30 -17.94 0.56 -10.11
CA LEU A 30 -16.62 0.81 -9.53
C LEU A 30 -16.03 2.07 -10.18
N ILE A 31 -15.78 3.10 -9.38
CA ILE A 31 -15.00 4.27 -9.80
C ILE A 31 -13.58 4.10 -9.29
N ILE A 32 -12.62 4.07 -10.22
CA ILE A 32 -11.19 4.12 -9.97
C ILE A 32 -10.76 5.57 -10.17
N PHE A 33 -10.28 6.21 -9.11
CA PHE A 33 -9.85 7.60 -9.13
C PHE A 33 -8.34 7.66 -8.89
N ASP A 34 -7.57 8.18 -9.85
CA ASP A 34 -6.11 8.16 -9.77
C ASP A 34 -5.49 9.29 -10.59
N LYS A 35 -4.45 9.94 -10.05
CA LYS A 35 -3.70 11.01 -10.70
C LYS A 35 -2.80 10.51 -11.83
N LEU A 36 -2.48 9.21 -11.87
CA LEU A 36 -1.49 8.59 -12.75
C LEU A 36 -0.09 9.19 -12.56
N THR A 37 0.42 9.09 -11.35
CA THR A 37 1.82 9.43 -11.06
C THR A 37 2.78 8.37 -11.63
N TYR A 38 4.09 8.57 -11.47
CA TYR A 38 5.12 7.65 -11.94
C TYR A 38 4.94 6.19 -11.47
N ALA A 39 4.31 5.98 -10.30
CA ALA A 39 4.13 4.66 -9.68
C ALA A 39 2.80 3.98 -10.01
N SER A 40 1.95 4.60 -10.84
CA SER A 40 0.66 4.06 -11.28
C SER A 40 0.60 3.92 -12.81
N SER A 41 -0.26 3.03 -13.30
CA SER A 41 -0.40 2.78 -14.74
C SER A 41 -1.79 2.27 -15.11
N LEU A 42 -2.36 2.79 -16.20
CA LEU A 42 -3.59 2.23 -16.79
C LEU A 42 -3.42 0.77 -17.22
N SER A 43 -2.19 0.35 -17.56
CA SER A 43 -1.90 -1.04 -17.89
C SER A 43 -2.19 -2.02 -16.76
N TYR A 44 -2.13 -1.57 -15.50
CA TYR A 44 -2.46 -2.41 -14.34
C TYR A 44 -3.95 -2.72 -14.20
N ILE A 45 -4.79 -1.88 -14.78
CA ILE A 45 -6.26 -1.99 -14.71
C ILE A 45 -6.91 -2.14 -16.11
N LYS A 46 -6.12 -2.35 -17.17
CA LYS A 46 -6.61 -2.39 -18.56
C LYS A 46 -7.78 -3.35 -18.76
N ASP A 47 -7.73 -4.53 -18.13
CA ASP A 47 -8.78 -5.53 -18.27
C ASP A 47 -10.03 -5.17 -17.45
N LEU A 48 -9.88 -4.43 -16.35
CA LEU A 48 -11.01 -3.90 -15.60
C LEU A 48 -11.76 -2.82 -16.38
N LEU A 49 -11.02 -2.01 -17.15
CA LEU A 49 -11.61 -0.93 -17.95
C LEU A 49 -12.46 -1.41 -19.13
N LYS A 50 -12.38 -2.70 -19.50
CA LYS A 50 -13.26 -3.33 -20.49
C LYS A 50 -14.66 -3.61 -19.94
N LEU A 51 -14.86 -3.54 -18.63
CA LEU A 51 -16.13 -3.84 -17.96
C LEU A 51 -17.02 -2.58 -17.94
N ASN A 52 -18.26 -2.69 -18.38
CA ASN A 52 -19.22 -1.57 -18.46
C ASN A 52 -19.53 -0.89 -17.12
N ASN A 53 -19.30 -1.58 -16.01
CA ASN A 53 -19.53 -1.06 -14.65
C ASN A 53 -18.27 -0.48 -13.97
N VAL A 54 -17.14 -0.39 -14.69
CA VAL A 54 -15.90 0.21 -14.21
C VAL A 54 -15.65 1.53 -14.91
N VAL A 55 -15.44 2.60 -14.14
CA VAL A 55 -15.15 3.94 -14.66
C VAL A 55 -13.83 4.42 -14.07
N PHE A 56 -12.95 4.90 -14.94
CA PHE A 56 -11.71 5.55 -14.54
C PHE A 56 -11.88 7.08 -14.58
N ILE A 57 -11.42 7.75 -13.54
CA ILE A 57 -11.32 9.21 -13.47
C ILE A 57 -9.86 9.56 -13.18
N LYS A 58 -9.26 10.28 -14.15
CA LYS A 58 -7.89 10.81 -13.99
C LYS A 58 -7.97 12.18 -13.36
N ASP A 59 -7.68 12.26 -12.05
CA ASP A 59 -7.55 13.54 -11.34
C ASP A 59 -6.80 13.37 -10.03
N ASP A 60 -6.38 14.50 -9.42
CA ASP A 60 -5.74 14.52 -8.11
C ASP A 60 -6.79 14.32 -7.00
N ILE A 61 -6.43 13.58 -5.95
CA ILE A 61 -7.28 13.38 -4.77
C ILE A 61 -7.68 14.72 -4.12
N LEU A 62 -6.87 15.75 -4.29
CA LEU A 62 -7.16 17.11 -3.81
C LEU A 62 -8.41 17.72 -4.48
N ASN A 63 -8.77 17.24 -5.65
CA ASN A 63 -9.94 17.69 -6.42
C ASN A 63 -11.18 16.82 -6.22
N LEU A 64 -11.14 15.81 -5.33
CA LEU A 64 -12.20 14.81 -5.20
C LEU A 64 -13.57 15.41 -4.84
N LEU A 65 -13.61 16.53 -4.11
CA LEU A 65 -14.85 17.26 -3.80
C LEU A 65 -15.66 17.66 -5.03
N ASN A 66 -15.02 17.90 -6.18
CA ASN A 66 -15.68 18.26 -7.44
C ASN A 66 -16.52 17.11 -8.03
N TYR A 67 -16.31 15.91 -7.53
CA TYR A 67 -16.95 14.69 -8.04
C TYR A 67 -18.11 14.19 -7.17
N LYS A 68 -18.56 14.97 -6.18
CA LYS A 68 -19.64 14.57 -5.24
C LYS A 68 -20.90 14.04 -5.95
N LYS A 69 -21.35 14.68 -7.03
CA LYS A 69 -22.52 14.23 -7.80
C LYS A 69 -22.35 12.82 -8.38
N LYS A 70 -21.11 12.42 -8.75
CA LYS A 70 -20.83 11.12 -9.36
C LYS A 70 -20.76 9.96 -8.35
N ILE A 71 -20.46 10.27 -7.07
CA ILE A 71 -20.20 9.28 -6.03
C ILE A 71 -21.20 9.30 -4.87
N ARG A 72 -22.24 10.11 -4.98
CA ARG A 72 -23.27 10.22 -3.94
C ARG A 72 -23.97 8.87 -3.67
N ASN A 73 -24.16 8.55 -2.39
CA ASN A 73 -24.78 7.31 -1.92
C ASN A 73 -24.06 6.04 -2.43
N PHE A 74 -22.73 6.07 -2.54
CA PHE A 74 -21.97 4.86 -2.74
C PHE A 74 -21.94 4.03 -1.46
N ASP A 75 -21.76 2.71 -1.60
CA ASP A 75 -21.71 1.80 -0.46
C ASP A 75 -20.35 1.82 0.22
N PHE A 76 -19.27 1.95 -0.58
CA PHE A 76 -17.90 1.88 -0.11
C PHE A 76 -17.02 2.94 -0.73
N ALA A 77 -16.14 3.55 0.09
CA ALA A 77 -15.01 4.35 -0.37
C ALA A 77 -13.72 3.82 0.27
N ILE A 78 -12.68 3.66 -0.55
CA ILE A 78 -11.38 3.11 -0.13
C ILE A 78 -10.29 4.07 -0.59
N ASN A 79 -9.54 4.63 0.35
CA ASN A 79 -8.40 5.49 0.05
C ASN A 79 -7.09 4.69 0.07
N LEU A 80 -6.51 4.53 -1.13
CA LEU A 80 -5.18 3.96 -1.36
C LEU A 80 -4.24 4.98 -2.03
N ALA A 81 -4.74 6.18 -2.35
CA ALA A 81 -3.91 7.24 -2.90
C ALA A 81 -2.91 7.74 -1.86
N ALA A 82 -1.63 7.69 -2.18
CA ALA A 82 -0.55 8.16 -1.32
C ALA A 82 0.77 8.33 -2.09
N GLU A 83 1.58 9.29 -1.69
CA GLU A 83 3.01 9.27 -1.92
C GLU A 83 3.65 8.32 -0.90
N SER A 84 4.55 7.40 -1.32
CA SER A 84 5.01 6.29 -0.47
C SER A 84 6.51 6.04 -0.46
N HIS A 85 7.30 6.85 -1.15
CA HIS A 85 8.75 6.66 -1.22
C HIS A 85 9.48 7.43 -0.13
N VAL A 86 9.97 6.72 0.90
CA VAL A 86 10.60 7.33 2.09
C VAL A 86 11.75 8.28 1.71
N ASP A 87 12.67 7.88 0.81
CA ASP A 87 13.80 8.75 0.42
C ASP A 87 13.35 10.07 -0.23
N LYS A 88 12.26 10.02 -1.04
CA LYS A 88 11.67 11.23 -1.61
C LYS A 88 11.02 12.11 -0.54
N SER A 89 10.49 11.51 0.54
CA SER A 89 9.85 12.28 1.62
C SER A 89 10.82 13.20 2.35
N PHE A 90 12.08 12.81 2.50
CA PHE A 90 13.11 13.70 3.07
C PHE A 90 13.43 14.91 2.18
N LYS A 91 13.31 14.73 0.84
CA LYS A 91 13.61 15.79 -0.13
C LYS A 91 12.41 16.69 -0.43
N ASN A 92 11.21 16.17 -0.35
CA ASN A 92 9.96 16.87 -0.75
C ASN A 92 8.79 16.54 0.19
N SER A 93 8.97 16.81 1.49
CA SER A 93 8.00 16.46 2.55
C SER A 93 6.62 17.11 2.35
N ILE A 94 6.57 18.32 1.78
CA ILE A 94 5.32 19.06 1.56
C ILE A 94 4.38 18.30 0.61
N GLU A 95 4.87 17.68 -0.47
CA GLU A 95 4.04 16.87 -1.36
C GLU A 95 3.43 15.66 -0.65
N PHE A 96 4.18 15.07 0.30
CA PHE A 96 3.65 14.00 1.14
C PHE A 96 2.53 14.50 2.05
N THR A 97 2.68 15.67 2.65
CA THR A 97 1.62 16.29 3.47
C THR A 97 0.40 16.62 2.62
N LYS A 98 0.57 17.20 1.43
CA LYS A 98 -0.55 17.49 0.52
C LYS A 98 -1.31 16.24 0.13
N THR A 99 -0.62 15.21 -0.37
CA THR A 99 -1.27 13.99 -0.85
C THR A 99 -1.79 13.12 0.29
N ASN A 100 -0.94 12.83 1.29
CA ASN A 100 -1.25 11.84 2.31
C ASN A 100 -2.12 12.39 3.44
N THR A 101 -1.94 13.66 3.81
CA THR A 101 -2.71 14.28 4.91
C THR A 101 -3.91 15.06 4.39
N LEU A 102 -3.68 16.10 3.58
CA LEU A 102 -4.77 16.93 3.05
C LEU A 102 -5.65 16.11 2.09
N GLY A 103 -5.06 15.34 1.18
CA GLY A 103 -5.81 14.47 0.25
C GLY A 103 -6.66 13.43 0.98
N ALA A 104 -6.14 12.83 2.06
CA ALA A 104 -6.91 11.91 2.89
C ALA A 104 -8.04 12.61 3.66
N HIS A 105 -7.83 13.84 4.11
CA HIS A 105 -8.87 14.66 4.72
C HIS A 105 -9.99 15.01 3.73
N ILE A 106 -9.63 15.48 2.53
CA ILE A 106 -10.58 15.74 1.44
C ILE A 106 -11.37 14.47 1.07
N PHE A 107 -10.70 13.31 0.97
CA PHE A 107 -11.36 12.04 0.74
C PHE A 107 -12.39 11.75 1.84
N MET A 108 -12.01 11.91 3.11
CA MET A 108 -12.90 11.66 4.24
C MET A 108 -14.11 12.59 4.24
N GLN A 109 -13.88 13.89 4.09
CA GLN A 109 -14.95 14.89 4.00
C GLN A 109 -15.89 14.58 2.84
N THR A 110 -15.35 14.31 1.65
CA THR A 110 -16.14 13.94 0.47
C THR A 110 -17.00 12.70 0.71
N ALA A 111 -16.43 11.67 1.35
CA ALA A 111 -17.16 10.45 1.64
C ALA A 111 -18.34 10.68 2.61
N ILE A 112 -18.16 11.54 3.62
CA ILE A 112 -19.23 11.93 4.55
C ILE A 112 -20.33 12.73 3.85
N GLU A 113 -19.97 13.78 3.10
CA GLU A 113 -20.92 14.63 2.38
C GLU A 113 -21.69 13.86 1.30
N CYS A 114 -21.05 12.86 0.68
CA CYS A 114 -21.68 11.98 -0.30
C CYS A 114 -22.50 10.85 0.33
N ASN A 115 -22.67 10.84 1.65
CA ASN A 115 -23.40 9.82 2.39
C ASN A 115 -22.90 8.38 2.14
N ILE A 116 -21.58 8.19 1.97
CA ILE A 116 -20.99 6.86 1.77
C ILE A 116 -21.07 6.06 3.09
N ARG A 117 -21.49 4.80 3.02
CA ARG A 117 -21.82 4.00 4.20
C ARG A 117 -20.60 3.49 4.95
N ARG A 118 -19.58 3.01 4.20
CA ARG A 118 -18.37 2.40 4.74
C ARG A 118 -17.15 3.05 4.11
N ILE A 119 -16.25 3.54 4.95
CA ILE A 119 -15.09 4.33 4.54
C ILE A 119 -13.85 3.62 5.06
N MET A 120 -12.87 3.39 4.19
CA MET A 120 -11.62 2.73 4.53
C MET A 120 -10.43 3.60 4.11
N HIS A 121 -9.49 3.77 5.02
CA HIS A 121 -8.21 4.42 4.75
C HIS A 121 -7.07 3.45 4.97
N VAL A 122 -6.21 3.31 3.97
CA VAL A 122 -5.02 2.46 4.06
C VAL A 122 -3.83 3.31 4.52
N SER A 123 -3.27 2.94 5.65
CA SER A 123 -2.10 3.49 6.31
C SER A 123 -0.92 2.49 6.28
N THR A 124 0.03 2.65 7.14
CA THR A 124 1.27 1.86 7.20
C THR A 124 1.63 1.52 8.65
N ASP A 125 2.38 0.46 8.86
CA ASP A 125 2.98 0.14 10.16
C ASP A 125 4.06 1.14 10.59
N GLU A 126 4.65 1.87 9.64
CA GLU A 126 5.66 2.90 9.91
C GLU A 126 5.14 4.05 10.79
N VAL A 127 3.82 4.22 10.93
CA VAL A 127 3.24 5.23 11.85
C VAL A 127 3.55 4.96 13.31
N TYR A 128 3.88 3.71 13.66
CA TYR A 128 4.29 3.34 15.02
C TYR A 128 5.74 3.71 15.35
N GLY A 129 6.56 4.02 14.31
CA GLY A 129 8.01 4.12 14.46
C GLY A 129 8.66 2.76 14.68
N GLU A 130 9.88 2.79 15.17
CA GLU A 130 10.68 1.60 15.42
C GLU A 130 10.03 0.65 16.46
N SER A 131 10.10 -0.63 16.18
CA SER A 131 9.60 -1.68 17.09
C SER A 131 10.79 -2.41 17.69
N GLU A 132 11.11 -2.13 18.95
CA GLU A 132 12.21 -2.78 19.66
C GLU A 132 11.85 -4.24 20.00
N ASP A 133 11.16 -4.49 21.12
CA ASP A 133 10.95 -5.84 21.65
C ASP A 133 9.55 -6.40 21.45
N LYS A 134 8.55 -5.57 21.17
CA LYS A 134 7.14 -6.01 21.08
C LYS A 134 6.52 -5.66 19.73
N ASN A 135 5.72 -6.57 19.22
CA ASN A 135 4.88 -6.30 18.06
C ASN A 135 3.82 -5.25 18.42
N LYS A 136 3.80 -4.14 17.71
CA LYS A 136 2.85 -3.04 17.92
C LYS A 136 1.41 -3.48 17.70
N ILE A 137 0.53 -3.08 18.59
CA ILE A 137 -0.92 -3.32 18.50
C ILE A 137 -1.66 -2.03 18.11
N GLU A 138 -2.92 -2.14 17.74
CA GLU A 138 -3.70 -1.02 17.20
C GLU A 138 -3.93 0.13 18.17
N THR A 139 -3.76 -0.09 19.48
CA THR A 139 -3.88 0.90 20.54
C THR A 139 -2.56 1.58 20.92
N ASP A 140 -1.44 1.11 20.37
CA ASP A 140 -0.14 1.72 20.65
C ASP A 140 -0.05 3.13 20.06
N ARG A 141 0.74 3.98 20.71
CA ARG A 141 0.99 5.36 20.31
C ARG A 141 1.69 5.41 18.94
N LEU A 142 1.32 6.41 18.15
CA LEU A 142 2.00 6.74 16.92
C LEU A 142 3.29 7.52 17.25
N ASN A 143 4.40 7.09 16.66
CA ASN A 143 5.71 7.72 16.82
C ASN A 143 6.50 7.68 15.49
N PRO A 144 5.97 8.31 14.42
CA PRO A 144 6.59 8.26 13.10
C PRO A 144 7.96 8.92 13.09
N THR A 145 8.91 8.33 12.34
CA THR A 145 10.34 8.68 12.35
C THR A 145 10.82 9.32 11.04
N ASN A 146 9.94 9.46 10.05
CA ASN A 146 10.26 10.08 8.76
C ASN A 146 9.04 10.86 8.22
N PRO A 147 9.24 11.79 7.26
CA PRO A 147 8.13 12.63 6.76
C PRO A 147 6.99 11.85 6.11
N TYR A 148 7.27 10.72 5.45
CA TYR A 148 6.24 9.84 4.92
C TYR A 148 5.35 9.29 6.04
N SER A 149 5.93 8.61 7.03
CA SER A 149 5.17 8.03 8.13
C SER A 149 4.46 9.09 8.96
N ALA A 150 5.07 10.27 9.14
CA ALA A 150 4.44 11.42 9.82
C ALA A 150 3.19 11.92 9.07
N SER A 151 3.25 12.03 7.73
CA SER A 151 2.09 12.43 6.93
C SER A 151 0.94 11.40 6.99
N LYS A 152 1.27 10.11 7.07
CA LYS A 152 0.26 9.04 7.24
C LYS A 152 -0.34 9.04 8.65
N ALA A 153 0.47 9.26 9.68
CA ALA A 153 -0.01 9.37 11.06
C ALA A 153 -0.94 10.59 11.25
N ALA A 154 -0.60 11.73 10.67
CA ALA A 154 -1.44 12.93 10.68
C ALA A 154 -2.81 12.67 10.01
N ALA A 155 -2.82 11.97 8.87
CA ALA A 155 -4.06 11.54 8.21
C ALA A 155 -4.92 10.65 9.11
N GLU A 156 -4.31 9.69 9.82
CA GLU A 156 -5.04 8.82 10.75
C GLU A 156 -5.69 9.60 11.89
N ILE A 157 -4.97 10.57 12.48
CA ILE A 157 -5.48 11.40 13.57
C ILE A 157 -6.70 12.18 13.08
N LEU A 158 -6.62 12.83 11.91
CA LEU A 158 -7.75 13.52 11.29
C LEU A 158 -8.93 12.59 11.03
N ILE A 159 -8.71 11.47 10.36
CA ILE A 159 -9.78 10.51 10.03
C ILE A 159 -10.41 9.93 11.29
N ASN A 160 -9.60 9.64 12.32
CA ASN A 160 -10.10 9.09 13.57
C ASN A 160 -11.03 10.06 14.32
N SER A 161 -10.84 11.37 14.19
CA SER A 161 -11.70 12.38 14.81
C SER A 161 -13.15 12.28 14.31
N TYR A 162 -13.34 11.90 13.05
CA TYR A 162 -14.68 11.76 12.46
C TYR A 162 -15.60 10.73 13.15
N LYS A 163 -15.06 9.79 13.92
CA LYS A 163 -15.85 8.82 14.68
C LYS A 163 -16.72 9.47 15.75
N PHE A 164 -16.31 10.63 16.27
CA PHE A 164 -16.99 11.26 17.40
C PHE A 164 -18.26 12.02 17.01
N PHE A 165 -18.38 12.40 15.73
CA PHE A 165 -19.51 13.22 15.27
C PHE A 165 -20.26 12.67 14.06
N ASN A 166 -19.96 11.42 13.63
CA ASN A 166 -20.75 10.77 12.60
C ASN A 166 -20.95 9.27 12.88
N LYS A 167 -22.01 8.69 12.29
CA LYS A 167 -22.38 7.28 12.47
C LYS A 167 -21.83 6.34 11.38
N LYS A 168 -20.91 6.81 10.51
CA LYS A 168 -20.36 6.01 9.43
C LYS A 168 -19.40 4.95 9.96
N LYS A 169 -19.28 3.85 9.22
CA LYS A 169 -18.29 2.81 9.53
C LYS A 169 -16.95 3.21 8.91
N ILE A 170 -16.01 3.57 9.77
CA ILE A 170 -14.66 4.02 9.39
C ILE A 170 -13.66 2.95 9.79
N ILE A 171 -12.87 2.48 8.83
CA ILE A 171 -11.81 1.50 9.02
C ILE A 171 -10.50 2.14 8.62
N ILE A 172 -9.48 2.02 9.48
CA ILE A 172 -8.09 2.36 9.18
C ILE A 172 -7.29 1.06 9.18
N ILE A 173 -6.47 0.86 8.14
CA ILE A 173 -5.63 -0.32 8.00
C ILE A 173 -4.17 0.12 8.07
N ARG A 174 -3.38 -0.51 8.94
CA ARG A 174 -1.92 -0.38 9.02
C ARG A 174 -1.29 -1.65 8.48
N GLY A 175 -0.60 -1.54 7.33
CA GLY A 175 0.01 -2.69 6.65
C GLY A 175 1.51 -2.74 6.82
N ASN A 176 2.10 -3.96 6.84
CA ASN A 176 3.55 -4.16 6.70
C ASN A 176 4.04 -3.74 5.31
N ASN A 177 5.34 -4.00 5.02
CA ASN A 177 5.86 -3.86 3.66
C ASN A 177 5.17 -4.85 2.72
N ILE A 178 4.36 -4.31 1.83
CA ILE A 178 3.63 -5.12 0.85
C ILE A 178 4.55 -5.45 -0.33
N TYR A 179 4.52 -6.69 -0.82
CA TYR A 179 5.24 -7.14 -2.00
C TYR A 179 4.32 -7.77 -3.04
N GLY A 180 4.75 -7.77 -4.30
CA GLY A 180 4.01 -8.41 -5.39
C GLY A 180 4.36 -7.86 -6.77
N THR A 181 3.62 -8.32 -7.77
CA THR A 181 3.66 -7.78 -9.14
C THR A 181 3.14 -6.35 -9.17
N ARG A 182 3.51 -5.54 -10.17
CA ARG A 182 3.11 -4.12 -10.35
C ARG A 182 3.71 -3.15 -9.33
N GLN A 183 4.54 -3.60 -8.37
CA GLN A 183 5.22 -2.71 -7.45
C GLN A 183 6.31 -1.93 -8.19
N TYR A 184 6.37 -0.59 -7.98
CA TYR A 184 7.32 0.26 -8.67
C TYR A 184 8.78 -0.01 -8.23
N PRO A 185 9.76 0.04 -9.14
CA PRO A 185 11.16 -0.36 -8.89
C PRO A 185 11.98 0.52 -7.94
N GLU A 186 11.36 1.43 -7.24
CA GLU A 186 11.95 2.15 -6.09
C GLU A 186 11.94 1.32 -4.79
N LYS A 187 11.14 0.26 -4.72
CA LYS A 187 11.06 -0.64 -3.56
C LYS A 187 12.05 -1.80 -3.68
N LEU A 188 12.51 -2.33 -2.56
CA LEU A 188 13.64 -3.28 -2.48
C LEU A 188 13.54 -4.44 -3.48
N ILE A 189 12.46 -5.21 -3.45
CA ILE A 189 12.32 -6.41 -4.29
C ILE A 189 12.34 -6.07 -5.78
N PRO A 190 11.46 -5.18 -6.30
CA PRO A 190 11.51 -4.83 -7.71
C PRO A 190 12.80 -4.09 -8.09
N SER A 191 13.37 -3.28 -7.20
CA SER A 191 14.67 -2.63 -7.46
C SER A 191 15.78 -3.65 -7.69
N CYS A 192 15.87 -4.69 -6.86
CA CYS A 192 16.83 -5.77 -7.05
C CYS A 192 16.63 -6.45 -8.42
N ILE A 193 15.39 -6.82 -8.76
CA ILE A 193 15.07 -7.52 -10.01
C ILE A 193 15.42 -6.65 -11.21
N PHE A 194 15.01 -5.37 -11.21
CA PHE A 194 15.29 -4.44 -12.31
C PHE A 194 16.77 -4.19 -12.54
N ASN A 195 17.53 -3.98 -11.47
CA ASN A 195 18.97 -3.77 -11.59
C ASN A 195 19.65 -5.01 -12.22
N LEU A 196 19.26 -6.22 -11.77
CA LEU A 196 19.84 -7.46 -12.31
C LEU A 196 19.42 -7.75 -13.76
N ILE A 197 18.19 -7.38 -14.18
CA ILE A 197 17.78 -7.48 -15.59
C ILE A 197 18.64 -6.55 -16.46
N LYS A 198 18.95 -5.35 -15.96
CA LYS A 198 19.80 -4.36 -16.67
C LYS A 198 21.31 -4.58 -16.45
N ASP A 199 21.71 -5.70 -15.90
CA ASP A 199 23.10 -6.04 -15.53
C ASP A 199 23.80 -5.00 -14.65
N LYS A 200 23.03 -4.32 -13.78
CA LYS A 200 23.51 -3.29 -12.84
C LYS A 200 23.60 -3.83 -11.42
N LYS A 201 24.44 -3.20 -10.60
CA LYS A 201 24.55 -3.53 -9.18
C LYS A 201 23.30 -3.11 -8.40
N ILE A 202 22.89 -3.96 -7.47
CA ILE A 202 21.90 -3.67 -6.44
C ILE A 202 22.55 -2.76 -5.40
N LYS A 203 21.95 -1.59 -5.15
CA LYS A 203 22.42 -0.63 -4.13
C LYS A 203 21.65 -0.89 -2.82
N ILE A 204 22.35 -1.22 -1.75
CA ILE A 204 21.80 -1.47 -0.43
C ILE A 204 22.24 -0.37 0.52
N HIS A 205 21.28 0.27 1.20
CA HIS A 205 21.55 1.30 2.19
C HIS A 205 22.23 0.71 3.44
N GLY A 206 23.22 1.42 3.97
CA GLY A 206 23.98 1.01 5.15
C GLY A 206 24.61 -0.38 4.98
N ASN A 207 24.45 -1.24 5.97
CA ASN A 207 24.95 -2.62 5.96
C ASN A 207 23.90 -3.68 5.54
N GLY A 208 22.68 -3.24 5.20
CA GLY A 208 21.58 -4.12 4.79
C GLY A 208 20.99 -5.01 5.88
N LYS A 209 21.34 -4.80 7.15
CA LYS A 209 20.86 -5.62 8.27
C LYS A 209 19.47 -5.24 8.78
N ASN A 210 18.91 -4.11 8.31
CA ASN A 210 17.54 -3.70 8.66
C ASN A 210 16.56 -4.83 8.37
N ILE A 211 15.67 -5.06 9.34
CA ILE A 211 14.71 -6.16 9.33
C ILE A 211 13.34 -5.65 8.90
N ARG A 212 12.71 -6.35 7.99
CA ARG A 212 11.35 -6.05 7.50
C ARG A 212 10.49 -7.29 7.46
N CYS A 213 9.19 -7.12 7.69
CA CYS A 213 8.17 -8.13 7.44
C CYS A 213 7.54 -7.86 6.09
N PHE A 214 7.46 -8.89 5.25
CA PHE A 214 6.88 -8.76 3.92
C PHE A 214 5.55 -9.51 3.84
N LEU A 215 4.51 -8.82 3.38
CA LEU A 215 3.17 -9.38 3.17
C LEU A 215 2.81 -9.33 1.69
N SER A 216 2.28 -10.44 1.15
CA SER A 216 1.79 -10.47 -0.23
C SER A 216 0.65 -9.47 -0.43
N VAL A 217 0.68 -8.74 -1.55
CA VAL A 217 -0.40 -7.82 -1.94
C VAL A 217 -1.75 -8.55 -2.06
N LEU A 218 -1.74 -9.84 -2.40
CA LEU A 218 -2.95 -10.65 -2.49
C LEU A 218 -3.51 -10.99 -1.09
N ASP A 219 -2.65 -11.28 -0.11
CA ASP A 219 -3.09 -11.48 1.28
C ASP A 219 -3.57 -10.17 1.91
N PHE A 220 -2.94 -9.05 1.55
CA PHE A 220 -3.38 -7.72 1.98
C PHE A 220 -4.76 -7.38 1.39
N ALA A 221 -4.97 -7.62 0.10
CA ALA A 221 -6.26 -7.46 -0.57
C ALA A 221 -7.32 -8.38 0.05
N ASP A 222 -7.01 -9.64 0.36
CA ASP A 222 -7.91 -10.56 1.07
C ASP A 222 -8.36 -9.97 2.43
N GLY A 223 -7.43 -9.32 3.16
CA GLY A 223 -7.74 -8.63 4.43
C GLY A 223 -8.68 -7.45 4.23
N ILE A 224 -8.45 -6.61 3.21
CA ILE A 224 -9.34 -5.51 2.83
C ILE A 224 -10.75 -6.05 2.53
N ILE A 225 -10.85 -7.07 1.68
CA ILE A 225 -12.14 -7.68 1.32
C ILE A 225 -12.87 -8.24 2.55
N LEU A 226 -12.15 -8.92 3.45
CA LEU A 226 -12.76 -9.42 4.68
C LEU A 226 -13.36 -8.28 5.51
N LEU A 227 -12.61 -7.20 5.73
CA LEU A 227 -13.07 -6.04 6.50
C LEU A 227 -14.26 -5.33 5.82
N LEU A 228 -14.27 -5.23 4.49
CA LEU A 228 -15.40 -4.68 3.73
C LEU A 228 -16.68 -5.54 3.87
N LYS A 229 -16.55 -6.87 3.98
CA LYS A 229 -17.70 -7.77 4.19
C LYS A 229 -18.27 -7.69 5.61
N LYS A 230 -17.45 -7.30 6.60
CA LYS A 230 -17.87 -7.17 8.00
C LYS A 230 -18.50 -5.80 8.27
N ASN A 231 -19.50 -5.74 9.13
CA ASN A 231 -20.13 -4.48 9.54
C ASN A 231 -19.44 -3.89 10.79
N ILE A 232 -18.16 -3.56 10.66
CA ILE A 232 -17.27 -3.14 11.75
C ILE A 232 -16.64 -1.77 11.48
N ASN A 233 -16.05 -1.20 12.51
CA ASN A 233 -15.22 0.00 12.45
C ASN A 233 -13.96 -0.19 13.29
N GLY A 234 -13.01 0.74 13.16
CA GLY A 234 -11.80 0.79 13.96
C GLY A 234 -10.52 0.63 13.16
N ILE A 235 -9.41 0.47 13.89
CA ILE A 235 -8.07 0.31 13.34
C ILE A 235 -7.73 -1.18 13.30
N PHE A 236 -7.08 -1.63 12.22
CA PHE A 236 -6.64 -3.01 12.03
C PHE A 236 -5.23 -3.08 11.49
N ASN A 237 -4.37 -3.80 12.17
CA ASN A 237 -3.06 -4.18 11.67
C ASN A 237 -3.21 -5.39 10.72
N ILE A 238 -2.65 -5.29 9.51
CA ILE A 238 -2.61 -6.39 8.55
C ILE A 238 -1.15 -6.65 8.17
N GLY A 239 -0.57 -7.67 8.75
CA GLY A 239 0.85 -7.96 8.57
C GLY A 239 1.21 -9.43 8.77
N ASN A 240 2.42 -9.74 8.35
CA ASN A 240 3.09 -11.02 8.54
C ASN A 240 4.11 -10.92 9.68
N ASN A 241 4.44 -12.03 10.31
CA ASN A 241 5.46 -12.11 11.38
C ASN A 241 6.74 -12.81 10.89
N LYS A 242 6.90 -13.04 9.59
CA LYS A 242 8.14 -13.60 9.04
C LYS A 242 9.10 -12.46 8.69
N TYR A 243 10.23 -12.45 9.40
CA TYR A 243 11.24 -11.39 9.33
C TYR A 243 12.34 -11.72 8.34
N PHE A 244 12.78 -10.71 7.58
CA PHE A 244 13.87 -10.83 6.62
C PHE A 244 14.80 -9.63 6.72
N ARG A 245 16.12 -9.85 6.65
CA ARG A 245 17.08 -8.77 6.44
C ARG A 245 17.09 -8.38 4.96
N ASN A 246 17.22 -7.11 4.68
CA ASN A 246 17.25 -6.60 3.30
C ASN A 246 18.34 -7.28 2.46
N ILE A 247 19.52 -7.50 3.05
CA ILE A 247 20.65 -8.18 2.39
C ILE A 247 20.32 -9.64 2.02
N ASP A 248 19.58 -10.37 2.85
CA ASP A 248 19.26 -11.77 2.61
C ASP A 248 18.28 -11.94 1.45
N ILE A 249 17.28 -11.05 1.36
CA ILE A 249 16.37 -11.00 0.20
C ILE A 249 17.15 -10.69 -1.07
N SER A 250 18.03 -9.69 -1.04
CA SER A 250 18.82 -9.31 -2.20
C SER A 250 19.72 -10.45 -2.68
N LYS A 251 20.39 -11.17 -1.77
CA LYS A 251 21.17 -12.38 -2.08
C LYS A 251 20.32 -13.48 -2.69
N LYS A 252 19.10 -13.69 -2.16
CA LYS A 252 18.18 -14.71 -2.67
C LYS A 252 17.73 -14.37 -4.10
N ILE A 253 17.39 -13.12 -4.39
CA ILE A 253 17.01 -12.68 -5.73
C ILE A 253 18.20 -12.85 -6.70
N CYS A 254 19.44 -12.49 -6.31
CA CYS A 254 20.62 -12.76 -7.13
C CYS A 254 20.72 -14.24 -7.51
N LYS A 255 20.63 -15.15 -6.51
CA LYS A 255 20.70 -16.60 -6.74
C LYS A 255 19.62 -17.09 -7.70
N LEU A 256 18.36 -16.66 -7.52
CA LEU A 256 17.23 -17.03 -8.38
C LEU A 256 17.41 -16.54 -9.81
N MET A 257 18.11 -15.40 -9.98
CA MET A 257 18.42 -14.83 -11.30
C MET A 257 19.79 -15.30 -11.86
N LYS A 258 20.44 -16.28 -11.23
CA LYS A 258 21.75 -16.84 -11.63
C LYS A 258 22.85 -15.77 -11.70
N LYS A 259 22.83 -14.82 -10.75
CA LYS A 259 23.85 -13.74 -10.60
C LYS A 259 24.63 -13.94 -9.29
N ASP A 260 25.95 -13.69 -9.33
CA ASP A 260 26.79 -13.76 -8.13
C ASP A 260 26.51 -12.58 -7.19
N PRO A 261 26.03 -12.82 -5.94
CA PRO A 261 25.78 -11.75 -4.99
C PRO A 261 27.00 -10.87 -4.69
N LYS A 262 28.23 -11.44 -4.70
CA LYS A 262 29.46 -10.69 -4.43
C LYS A 262 29.74 -9.67 -5.52
N LYS A 263 29.41 -9.97 -6.77
CA LYS A 263 29.59 -9.07 -7.93
C LYS A 263 28.49 -8.02 -8.03
N TYR A 264 27.23 -8.40 -7.70
CA TYR A 264 26.06 -7.58 -8.00
C TYR A 264 25.50 -6.82 -6.80
N ILE A 265 25.97 -7.01 -5.57
CA ILE A 265 25.53 -6.22 -4.41
C ILE A 265 26.61 -5.20 -4.08
N SER A 266 26.19 -3.94 -3.91
CA SER A 266 27.03 -2.85 -3.40
C SER A 266 26.30 -2.12 -2.28
N PHE A 267 27.06 -1.62 -1.32
CA PHE A 267 26.52 -0.81 -0.22
C PHE A 267 26.69 0.67 -0.55
N ILE A 268 25.69 1.45 -0.15
CA ILE A 268 25.69 2.91 -0.27
C ILE A 268 25.44 3.52 1.11
N GLU A 269 25.67 4.81 1.25
CA GLU A 269 25.36 5.57 2.46
C GLU A 269 23.92 5.32 2.92
N ASP A 270 23.73 5.22 4.23
CA ASP A 270 22.41 5.00 4.79
C ASP A 270 21.55 6.27 4.73
N ARG A 271 20.28 6.13 4.97
CA ARG A 271 19.32 7.23 5.08
C ARG A 271 19.63 8.07 6.29
N PRO A 272 19.21 9.35 6.32
CA PRO A 272 19.35 10.20 7.52
C PRO A 272 18.79 9.53 8.78
N PHE A 273 17.70 8.78 8.62
CA PHE A 273 17.13 7.89 9.61
C PHE A 273 16.54 6.64 8.96
N ASN A 274 16.86 5.48 9.48
CA ASN A 274 16.43 4.20 8.93
C ASN A 274 16.15 3.19 10.05
N ASP A 275 14.89 3.12 10.45
CA ASP A 275 14.45 2.22 11.52
C ASP A 275 15.01 0.80 11.33
N SER A 276 15.49 0.19 12.40
CA SER A 276 16.09 -1.15 12.35
C SER A 276 15.03 -2.21 12.08
N LYS A 277 13.83 -2.06 12.66
CA LYS A 277 12.76 -3.06 12.60
C LYS A 277 11.38 -2.42 12.68
N TYR A 278 10.45 -2.90 11.83
CA TYR A 278 9.01 -2.70 11.98
C TYR A 278 8.33 -4.03 12.27
N SER A 279 7.43 -4.03 13.24
CA SER A 279 6.73 -5.24 13.66
C SER A 279 5.35 -4.91 14.23
N ILE A 280 4.30 -5.55 13.68
CA ILE A 280 2.91 -5.36 14.09
C ILE A 280 2.23 -6.68 14.43
N ASN A 281 1.30 -6.64 15.36
CA ASN A 281 0.46 -7.76 15.75
C ASN A 281 -0.86 -7.70 14.96
N SER A 282 -1.16 -8.74 14.20
CA SER A 282 -2.38 -8.84 13.40
C SER A 282 -3.46 -9.75 14.04
N ASN A 283 -3.39 -10.02 15.34
CA ASN A 283 -4.33 -10.93 15.98
C ASN A 283 -5.79 -10.44 15.90
N LYS A 284 -6.01 -9.13 15.88
CA LYS A 284 -7.35 -8.54 15.77
C LYS A 284 -8.04 -8.95 14.48
N ILE A 285 -7.39 -8.84 13.33
CA ILE A 285 -7.96 -9.28 12.05
C ILE A 285 -7.97 -10.81 11.92
N LYS A 286 -6.98 -11.51 12.49
CA LYS A 286 -6.97 -12.99 12.51
C LYS A 286 -8.17 -13.58 13.24
N LYS A 287 -8.62 -12.96 14.33
CA LYS A 287 -9.86 -13.34 15.04
C LYS A 287 -11.11 -13.20 14.17
N LEU A 288 -11.07 -12.39 13.10
CA LEU A 288 -12.15 -12.27 12.13
C LEU A 288 -12.08 -13.32 11.00
N GLY A 289 -11.06 -14.18 11.00
CA GLY A 289 -10.88 -15.25 10.02
C GLY A 289 -9.82 -14.97 8.95
N TRP A 290 -9.11 -13.83 9.00
CA TRP A 290 -8.01 -13.57 8.07
C TRP A 290 -6.79 -14.44 8.38
N LYS A 291 -6.12 -14.92 7.33
CA LYS A 291 -4.89 -15.72 7.42
C LYS A 291 -3.89 -15.29 6.35
N VAL A 292 -2.62 -15.32 6.67
CA VAL A 292 -1.53 -15.26 5.68
C VAL A 292 -1.50 -16.59 4.93
N LYS A 293 -1.63 -16.56 3.61
CA LYS A 293 -1.67 -17.73 2.74
C LYS A 293 -0.40 -17.87 1.88
N ARG A 294 0.33 -16.77 1.70
CA ARG A 294 1.44 -16.68 0.74
C ARG A 294 2.76 -16.46 1.46
N ASN A 295 3.82 -16.95 0.85
CA ASN A 295 5.18 -16.88 1.37
C ASN A 295 6.08 -16.21 0.34
N LEU A 296 6.79 -15.16 0.75
CA LEU A 296 7.71 -14.40 -0.11
C LEU A 296 8.70 -15.30 -0.86
N GLU A 297 9.27 -16.30 -0.17
CA GLU A 297 10.29 -17.15 -0.77
C GLU A 297 9.75 -18.02 -1.91
N ASN A 298 8.50 -18.47 -1.79
CA ASN A 298 7.82 -19.25 -2.82
C ASN A 298 7.29 -18.37 -3.95
N ASP A 299 6.96 -17.11 -3.65
CA ASP A 299 6.40 -16.17 -4.63
C ASP A 299 7.49 -15.51 -5.51
N LEU A 300 8.74 -15.38 -5.00
CA LEU A 300 9.81 -14.68 -5.69
C LEU A 300 10.07 -15.17 -7.13
N PRO A 301 10.10 -16.49 -7.45
CA PRO A 301 10.28 -16.94 -8.83
C PRO A 301 9.21 -16.36 -9.78
N ASN A 302 7.94 -16.45 -9.40
CA ASN A 302 6.83 -15.95 -10.20
C ASN A 302 6.87 -14.42 -10.34
N ILE A 303 7.28 -13.70 -9.28
CA ILE A 303 7.44 -12.25 -9.32
C ILE A 303 8.58 -11.86 -10.27
N ILE A 304 9.73 -12.54 -10.21
CA ILE A 304 10.85 -12.30 -11.11
C ILE A 304 10.42 -12.50 -12.57
N ASP A 305 9.73 -13.60 -12.87
CA ASP A 305 9.26 -13.90 -14.23
C ASP A 305 8.23 -12.86 -14.71
N TRP A 306 7.36 -12.41 -13.81
CA TRP A 306 6.42 -11.33 -14.15
C TRP A 306 7.17 -10.04 -14.54
N TYR A 307 8.18 -9.61 -13.76
CA TYR A 307 8.95 -8.40 -14.08
C TYR A 307 9.74 -8.54 -15.37
N LYS A 308 10.34 -9.70 -15.66
CA LYS A 308 11.02 -9.97 -16.94
C LYS A 308 10.08 -9.75 -18.13
N LYS A 309 8.85 -10.27 -18.04
CA LYS A 309 7.84 -10.15 -19.11
C LYS A 309 7.24 -8.76 -19.24
N ASN A 310 7.26 -7.96 -18.19
CA ASN A 310 6.55 -6.69 -18.10
C ASN A 310 7.47 -5.48 -17.84
N ILE A 311 8.74 -5.60 -18.16
CA ILE A 311 9.73 -4.53 -17.89
C ILE A 311 9.37 -3.22 -18.60
N SER A 312 8.76 -3.29 -19.79
CA SER A 312 8.34 -2.13 -20.58
C SER A 312 7.21 -1.29 -19.94
N LEU A 313 6.52 -1.84 -18.94
CA LEU A 313 5.50 -1.08 -18.21
C LEU A 313 6.09 0.00 -17.30
N PHE A 314 7.39 -0.05 -17.04
CA PHE A 314 8.07 0.84 -16.13
C PHE A 314 8.99 1.79 -16.91
N LYS A 315 8.69 3.06 -16.84
CA LYS A 315 9.53 4.12 -17.40
C LYS A 315 10.69 4.39 -16.44
N ILE A 316 11.87 3.77 -16.66
CA ILE A 316 13.08 3.91 -15.84
C ILE A 316 14.29 4.12 -16.74
#